data_0f9367a3b3df4a7e92b922b1dab979ee
#
_entry.id   0f9367a3b3df4a7e92b922b1dab979ee
#
_cell.length_a   1.000
_cell.length_b   1.000
_cell.length_c   1.000
_cell.angle_alpha   90.00
_cell.angle_beta   90.00
_cell.angle_gamma   90.00
#
_symmetry.space_group_name_H-M   'P 1'
#
loop_
_entity.id
_entity.type
_entity.pdbx_description
1 polymer ?
#
loop_
_entity_poly.entity_id
_entity_poly.type
_entity_poly.pdbx_seq_one_letter_code
_entity_poly.pdbx_strand_id
1 'polypeptide(L)'
;MTPDETNRRLGDGLYEQRLIREAVVARTGQRYIDGIASDDTLFRYLMDNAISYKDSLNLQLGVSLTAEQVAALTHDIVWMEEALVNGQKVLTPVLYLAQANNRLAPNGALIQGQDVSLISGNDLHNSGTLRATHNLNMLANSVDNSGLMQAGNRLDMLATDAISNSRGGVIAGRDISATAITGDILNERTVTTFERDGDGYQLRNDVVCDTSRFEATDTLKLNAGRDIASIGSALKAGGNASLVAGRDVVIASQTEEDSYDYQRRRSSGTEQTIEQHAFQSTAQHLDILGRTPS
;
A
#
# COMPACT_ATOMS: atom_id res chain seq x y z
N MET A 1 -7.69 27.43 36.10
CA MET A 1 -6.96 27.03 34.87
C MET A 1 -5.82 26.13 35.35
N THR A 2 -6.01 24.85 35.22
CA THR A 2 -4.99 23.84 35.53
C THR A 2 -4.00 23.76 34.35
N PRO A 3 -2.69 23.82 34.60
CA PRO A 3 -1.67 23.88 33.54
C PRO A 3 -1.37 22.56 32.83
N ASP A 4 -2.21 21.55 32.90
CA ASP A 4 -1.86 20.16 32.53
C ASP A 4 -2.67 19.55 31.38
N GLU A 5 -3.34 20.36 30.56
CA GLU A 5 -3.93 19.90 29.30
C GLU A 5 -3.01 20.14 28.09
N THR A 6 -1.72 20.06 28.27
CA THR A 6 -0.75 20.23 27.22
C THR A 6 -0.65 18.97 26.37
N ASN A 7 -1.32 18.99 25.20
CA ASN A 7 -0.95 18.32 23.95
C ASN A 7 -0.22 16.97 24.08
N ARG A 8 -0.87 15.99 24.72
CA ARG A 8 -0.36 14.60 24.73
C ARG A 8 -0.30 14.09 23.29
N ARG A 9 0.87 13.62 22.89
CA ARG A 9 1.05 12.95 21.61
C ARG A 9 0.67 11.47 21.72
N LEU A 10 0.21 10.88 20.62
CA LEU A 10 -0.24 9.48 20.58
C LEU A 10 0.89 8.49 20.88
N GLY A 11 2.13 8.82 20.53
CA GLY A 11 3.28 7.94 20.73
C GLY A 11 4.60 8.69 20.75
N ASP A 12 5.69 7.93 20.69
CA ASP A 12 7.01 8.49 20.45
C ASP A 12 7.21 8.84 18.96
N GLY A 13 8.31 9.55 18.65
CA GLY A 13 8.59 9.99 17.29
C GLY A 13 8.72 8.84 16.28
N LEU A 14 9.16 7.64 16.70
CA LEU A 14 9.27 6.48 15.82
C LEU A 14 7.91 5.91 15.48
N TYR A 15 7.00 5.88 16.44
CA TYR A 15 5.63 5.43 16.21
C TYR A 15 4.88 6.37 15.27
N GLU A 16 5.02 7.68 15.46
CA GLU A 16 4.42 8.68 14.57
C GLU A 16 4.96 8.61 13.15
N GLN A 17 6.28 8.42 12.97
CA GLN A 17 6.89 8.19 11.65
C GLN A 17 6.32 6.94 10.97
N ARG A 18 6.11 5.88 11.74
CA ARG A 18 5.49 4.66 11.22
C ARG A 18 4.05 4.90 10.75
N LEU A 19 3.23 5.60 11.54
CA LEU A 19 1.85 5.95 11.17
C LEU A 19 1.81 6.75 9.86
N ILE A 20 2.71 7.72 9.71
CA ILE A 20 2.78 8.55 8.50
C ILE A 20 3.25 7.73 7.30
N ARG A 21 4.25 6.87 7.46
CA ARG A 21 4.67 5.96 6.40
C ARG A 21 3.51 5.08 5.94
N GLU A 22 2.77 4.48 6.87
CA GLU A 22 1.60 3.66 6.56
C GLU A 22 0.51 4.49 5.86
N ALA A 23 0.29 5.73 6.26
CA ALA A 23 -0.66 6.64 5.61
C ALA A 23 -0.22 7.04 4.19
N VAL A 24 1.07 7.30 3.98
CA VAL A 24 1.65 7.60 2.65
C VAL A 24 1.44 6.40 1.73
N VAL A 25 1.82 5.21 2.17
CA VAL A 25 1.63 3.98 1.41
C VAL A 25 0.16 3.74 1.07
N ALA A 26 -0.73 3.85 2.07
CA ALA A 26 -2.15 3.61 1.88
C ALA A 26 -2.81 4.58 0.88
N ARG A 27 -2.32 5.82 0.79
CA ARG A 27 -2.90 6.86 -0.06
C ARG A 27 -2.22 7.02 -1.42
N THR A 28 -0.92 6.75 -1.51
CA THR A 28 -0.14 6.98 -2.74
C THR A 28 0.32 5.69 -3.41
N GLY A 29 0.22 4.55 -2.72
CA GLY A 29 0.80 3.28 -3.18
C GLY A 29 2.33 3.26 -3.14
N GLN A 30 2.97 4.30 -2.61
CA GLN A 30 4.42 4.44 -2.56
C GLN A 30 4.90 4.59 -1.12
N ARG A 31 6.07 4.02 -0.82
CA ARG A 31 6.69 4.17 0.49
C ARG A 31 7.20 5.59 0.74
N TYR A 32 7.67 6.23 -0.32
CA TYR A 32 8.25 7.57 -0.27
C TYR A 32 7.63 8.46 -1.34
N ILE A 33 7.57 9.75 -1.06
CA ILE A 33 7.04 10.79 -1.94
C ILE A 33 8.11 11.86 -2.16
N ASP A 34 8.01 12.57 -3.28
CA ASP A 34 8.89 13.69 -3.65
C ASP A 34 10.40 13.33 -3.69
N GLY A 35 10.73 12.05 -4.02
CA GLY A 35 12.12 11.58 -4.13
C GLY A 35 12.83 11.37 -2.80
N ILE A 36 12.13 11.44 -1.68
CA ILE A 36 12.68 11.25 -0.33
C ILE A 36 12.77 9.74 -0.06
N ALA A 37 13.92 9.27 0.39
CA ALA A 37 14.22 7.85 0.57
C ALA A 37 14.40 7.40 2.03
N SER A 38 13.92 8.18 3.01
CA SER A 38 14.07 7.90 4.44
C SER A 38 12.83 8.33 5.20
N ASP A 39 12.36 7.51 6.14
CA ASP A 39 11.15 7.78 6.94
C ASP A 39 11.32 9.05 7.81
N ASP A 40 12.50 9.25 8.40
CA ASP A 40 12.80 10.45 9.20
C ASP A 40 12.81 11.72 8.33
N THR A 41 13.44 11.66 7.18
CA THR A 41 13.50 12.80 6.25
C THR A 41 12.11 13.10 5.70
N LEU A 42 11.32 12.08 5.37
CA LEU A 42 9.95 12.25 4.91
C LEU A 42 9.07 12.91 5.97
N PHE A 43 9.15 12.42 7.20
CA PHE A 43 8.36 12.98 8.31
C PHE A 43 8.73 14.45 8.56
N ARG A 44 10.02 14.80 8.60
CA ARG A 44 10.49 16.18 8.75
C ARG A 44 10.02 17.07 7.60
N TYR A 45 10.19 16.62 6.37
CA TYR A 45 9.74 17.36 5.19
C TYR A 45 8.24 17.71 5.27
N LEU A 46 7.41 16.74 5.60
CA LEU A 46 5.96 16.94 5.73
C LEU A 46 5.60 17.89 6.90
N MET A 47 6.33 17.82 8.00
CA MET A 47 6.15 18.72 9.14
C MET A 47 6.61 20.14 8.84
N ASP A 48 7.75 20.31 8.17
CA ASP A 48 8.29 21.62 7.77
C ASP A 48 7.34 22.30 6.78
N ASN A 49 6.78 21.55 5.83
CA ASN A 49 5.73 22.07 4.95
C ASN A 49 4.52 22.53 5.77
N ALA A 50 4.07 21.76 6.75
CA ALA A 50 2.94 22.15 7.60
C ALA A 50 3.20 23.46 8.36
N ILE A 51 4.40 23.62 8.89
CA ILE A 51 4.81 24.86 9.58
C ILE A 51 4.74 26.05 8.63
N SER A 52 5.17 25.88 7.37
CA SER A 52 5.11 26.96 6.37
C SER A 52 3.70 27.40 6.01
N TYR A 53 2.71 26.51 6.10
CA TYR A 53 1.30 26.81 5.84
C TYR A 53 0.52 27.31 7.06
N LYS A 54 1.07 27.11 8.27
CA LYS A 54 0.35 27.38 9.52
C LYS A 54 -0.29 28.78 9.55
N ASP A 55 0.48 29.79 9.25
CA ASP A 55 -0.01 31.18 9.33
C ASP A 55 -0.82 31.58 8.09
N SER A 56 -0.38 31.15 6.89
CA SER A 56 -1.05 31.49 5.62
C SER A 56 -2.44 30.86 5.47
N LEU A 57 -2.63 29.64 5.99
CA LEU A 57 -3.91 28.93 5.97
C LEU A 57 -4.64 28.97 7.33
N ASN A 58 -4.11 29.71 8.32
CA ASN A 58 -4.65 29.81 9.66
C ASN A 58 -4.94 28.44 10.30
N LEU A 59 -3.95 27.54 10.23
CA LEU A 59 -4.07 26.18 10.77
C LEU A 59 -3.99 26.22 12.30
N GLN A 60 -4.94 25.53 12.94
CA GLN A 60 -5.00 25.43 14.39
C GLN A 60 -4.59 24.02 14.83
N LEU A 61 -3.64 23.92 15.76
CA LEU A 61 -3.19 22.65 16.32
C LEU A 61 -4.35 21.90 16.98
N GLY A 62 -4.48 20.62 16.66
CA GLY A 62 -5.56 19.77 17.16
C GLY A 62 -6.84 19.81 16.32
N VAL A 63 -6.94 20.70 15.34
CA VAL A 63 -8.12 20.86 14.47
C VAL A 63 -7.81 20.33 13.06
N SER A 64 -8.74 19.54 12.51
CA SER A 64 -8.66 19.04 11.15
C SER A 64 -8.75 20.18 10.12
N LEU A 65 -8.05 20.02 8.99
CA LEU A 65 -8.11 20.99 7.91
C LEU A 65 -9.50 20.95 7.24
N THR A 66 -9.98 22.15 6.87
CA THR A 66 -11.18 22.26 6.04
C THR A 66 -10.89 21.88 4.57
N ALA A 67 -11.94 21.62 3.79
CA ALA A 67 -11.80 21.30 2.38
C ALA A 67 -11.09 22.42 1.59
N GLU A 68 -11.36 23.67 1.93
CA GLU A 68 -10.74 24.85 1.32
C GLU A 68 -9.25 24.94 1.68
N GLN A 69 -8.88 24.65 2.93
CA GLN A 69 -7.49 24.62 3.36
C GLN A 69 -6.72 23.49 2.65
N VAL A 70 -7.32 22.31 2.52
CA VAL A 70 -6.70 21.18 1.79
C VAL A 70 -6.55 21.54 0.30
N ALA A 71 -7.54 22.16 -0.31
CA ALA A 71 -7.48 22.58 -1.72
C ALA A 71 -6.39 23.65 -1.98
N ALA A 72 -6.04 24.44 -0.98
CA ALA A 72 -5.00 25.49 -1.07
C ALA A 72 -3.58 24.96 -0.87
N LEU A 73 -3.40 23.67 -0.47
CA LEU A 73 -2.09 23.08 -0.32
C LEU A 73 -1.42 22.89 -1.69
N THR A 74 -0.18 23.32 -1.82
CA THR A 74 0.69 23.05 -2.98
C THR A 74 1.73 21.96 -2.70
N HIS A 75 1.94 21.62 -1.44
CA HIS A 75 2.82 20.54 -0.98
C HIS A 75 2.08 19.70 0.07
N ASP A 76 2.45 18.45 0.19
CA ASP A 76 1.92 17.59 1.23
C ASP A 76 2.37 18.03 2.59
N ILE A 77 1.52 17.79 3.56
CA ILE A 77 1.80 18.10 4.95
C ILE A 77 1.37 16.96 5.88
N VAL A 78 2.00 16.89 7.03
CA VAL A 78 1.48 16.20 8.21
C VAL A 78 1.01 17.24 9.20
N TRP A 79 -0.26 17.16 9.60
CA TRP A 79 -0.83 18.02 10.62
C TRP A 79 -1.22 17.21 11.84
N MET A 80 -1.02 17.79 13.03
CA MET A 80 -1.36 17.14 14.29
C MET A 80 -2.79 17.48 14.68
N GLU A 81 -3.66 16.47 14.71
CA GLU A 81 -5.07 16.59 15.03
C GLU A 81 -5.42 15.93 16.36
N GLU A 82 -6.41 16.45 17.04
CA GLU A 82 -6.90 15.85 18.27
C GLU A 82 -7.77 14.63 17.98
N ALA A 83 -7.41 13.50 18.55
CA ALA A 83 -8.17 12.27 18.49
C ALA A 83 -8.44 11.72 19.89
N LEU A 84 -9.56 11.02 20.06
CA LEU A 84 -9.90 10.32 21.30
C LEU A 84 -9.36 8.89 21.24
N VAL A 85 -8.36 8.60 22.06
CA VAL A 85 -7.79 7.25 22.22
C VAL A 85 -7.99 6.80 23.66
N ASN A 86 -8.73 5.72 23.86
CA ASN A 86 -9.09 5.21 25.18
C ASN A 86 -9.71 6.27 26.13
N GLY A 87 -10.52 7.17 25.57
CA GLY A 87 -11.17 8.26 26.30
C GLY A 87 -10.28 9.45 26.65
N GLN A 88 -9.04 9.46 26.20
CA GLN A 88 -8.11 10.58 26.36
C GLN A 88 -7.90 11.32 25.03
N LYS A 89 -7.86 12.64 25.09
CA LYS A 89 -7.51 13.48 23.95
C LYS A 89 -5.99 13.45 23.75
N VAL A 90 -5.59 13.05 22.53
CA VAL A 90 -4.20 12.97 22.13
C VAL A 90 -4.01 13.57 20.75
N LEU A 91 -2.86 14.16 20.46
CA LEU A 91 -2.51 14.62 19.13
C LEU A 91 -2.01 13.44 18.31
N THR A 92 -2.61 13.25 17.16
CA THR A 92 -2.26 12.22 16.16
C THR A 92 -1.82 12.88 14.87
N PRO A 93 -0.75 12.38 14.22
CA PRO A 93 -0.33 12.90 12.93
C PRO A 93 -1.29 12.42 11.83
N VAL A 94 -1.80 13.35 11.04
CA VAL A 94 -2.67 13.11 9.88
C VAL A 94 -2.00 13.63 8.62
N LEU A 95 -1.93 12.77 7.59
CA LEU A 95 -1.37 13.11 6.29
C LEU A 95 -2.41 13.83 5.42
N TYR A 96 -2.09 15.00 4.92
CA TYR A 96 -2.83 15.74 3.90
C TYR A 96 -2.01 15.83 2.62
N LEU A 97 -2.58 15.30 1.54
CA LEU A 97 -1.96 15.31 0.22
C LEU A 97 -2.44 16.53 -0.57
N ALA A 98 -1.50 17.35 -1.02
CA ALA A 98 -1.77 18.41 -1.96
C ALA A 98 -2.11 17.84 -3.33
N GLN A 99 -3.14 18.36 -3.98
CA GLN A 99 -3.55 17.98 -5.33
C GLN A 99 -3.59 16.45 -5.55
N ALA A 100 -4.19 15.73 -4.59
CA ALA A 100 -4.21 14.25 -4.56
C ALA A 100 -4.70 13.61 -5.87
N ASN A 101 -5.53 14.30 -6.66
CA ASN A 101 -6.08 13.83 -7.92
C ASN A 101 -5.08 13.84 -9.10
N ASN A 102 -3.95 14.55 -8.98
CA ASN A 102 -2.96 14.72 -10.05
C ASN A 102 -1.57 14.21 -9.66
N ARG A 103 -1.45 13.48 -8.59
CA ARG A 103 -0.15 13.10 -8.08
C ARG A 103 0.44 11.94 -8.83
N LEU A 104 1.47 12.28 -9.58
CA LEU A 104 2.39 11.34 -10.19
C LEU A 104 3.40 10.86 -9.16
N ALA A 105 3.72 9.57 -9.23
CA ALA A 105 4.93 9.09 -8.59
C ALA A 105 6.14 9.85 -9.15
N PRO A 106 7.09 10.30 -8.31
CA PRO A 106 8.24 11.10 -8.77
C PRO A 106 9.10 10.41 -9.85
N ASN A 107 8.99 9.10 -9.99
CA ASN A 107 9.72 8.28 -10.95
C ASN A 107 8.82 7.43 -11.86
N GLY A 108 7.51 7.65 -11.84
CA GLY A 108 6.56 6.84 -12.60
C GLY A 108 6.17 7.49 -13.93
N ALA A 109 6.19 6.72 -15.01
CA ALA A 109 5.52 7.12 -16.24
C ALA A 109 4.03 7.33 -15.97
N LEU A 110 3.46 8.40 -16.53
CA LEU A 110 2.02 8.63 -16.50
C LEU A 110 1.45 8.44 -17.90
N ILE A 111 0.41 7.62 -17.99
CA ILE A 111 -0.54 7.65 -19.09
C ILE A 111 -1.88 8.08 -18.53
N GLN A 112 -2.40 9.20 -18.98
CA GLN A 112 -3.68 9.73 -18.54
C GLN A 112 -4.53 10.16 -19.72
N GLY A 113 -5.83 9.85 -19.66
CA GLY A 113 -6.81 10.23 -20.67
C GLY A 113 -8.24 10.15 -20.15
N GLN A 114 -9.19 10.51 -20.98
CA GLN A 114 -10.61 10.29 -20.70
C GLN A 114 -10.91 8.79 -20.80
N ASP A 115 -10.62 8.20 -21.92
CA ASP A 115 -10.57 6.78 -22.16
C ASP A 115 -9.14 6.41 -22.53
N VAL A 116 -8.59 5.37 -21.92
CA VAL A 116 -7.24 4.87 -22.20
C VAL A 116 -7.37 3.43 -22.68
N SER A 117 -6.76 3.14 -23.81
CA SER A 117 -6.70 1.78 -24.37
C SER A 117 -5.26 1.40 -24.63
N LEU A 118 -4.81 0.31 -24.01
CA LEU A 118 -3.48 -0.25 -24.17
C LEU A 118 -3.56 -1.63 -24.78
N ILE A 119 -2.93 -1.82 -25.92
CA ILE A 119 -2.88 -3.10 -26.64
C ILE A 119 -1.42 -3.44 -26.85
N SER A 120 -0.98 -4.56 -26.28
CA SER A 120 0.35 -5.11 -26.46
C SER A 120 0.26 -6.50 -27.08
N GLY A 121 1.10 -6.77 -28.08
CA GLY A 121 1.25 -8.12 -28.61
C GLY A 121 2.04 -9.07 -27.70
N ASN A 122 2.73 -8.51 -26.71
CA ASN A 122 3.46 -9.21 -25.67
C ASN A 122 2.91 -8.80 -24.28
N ASP A 123 3.76 -8.79 -23.27
CA ASP A 123 3.38 -8.44 -21.92
C ASP A 123 3.24 -6.93 -21.73
N LEU A 124 2.41 -6.55 -20.78
CA LEU A 124 2.23 -5.18 -20.30
C LEU A 124 2.71 -5.10 -18.87
N HIS A 125 3.75 -4.30 -18.63
CA HIS A 125 4.29 -4.05 -17.30
C HIS A 125 4.00 -2.61 -16.88
N ASN A 126 3.29 -2.44 -15.77
CA ASN A 126 3.04 -1.12 -15.17
C ASN A 126 3.70 -0.99 -13.80
N SER A 127 4.69 -0.14 -13.72
CA SER A 127 5.28 0.33 -12.44
C SER A 127 5.00 1.82 -12.18
N GLY A 128 4.25 2.46 -13.07
CA GLY A 128 3.86 3.86 -13.03
C GLY A 128 2.36 4.05 -12.74
N THR A 129 1.78 5.05 -13.38
CA THR A 129 0.36 5.37 -13.25
C THR A 129 -0.34 5.32 -14.60
N LEU A 130 -1.35 4.48 -14.69
CA LEU A 130 -2.32 4.44 -15.77
C LEU A 130 -3.65 4.95 -15.21
N ARG A 131 -4.14 6.07 -15.74
CA ARG A 131 -5.37 6.70 -15.26
C ARG A 131 -6.30 7.05 -16.41
N ALA A 132 -7.53 6.59 -16.30
CA ALA A 132 -8.63 7.04 -17.15
C ALA A 132 -9.70 7.73 -16.30
N THR A 133 -10.22 8.87 -16.74
CA THR A 133 -11.36 9.49 -16.05
C THR A 133 -12.66 8.74 -16.30
N HIS A 134 -12.75 8.00 -17.42
CA HIS A 134 -13.85 7.09 -17.74
C HIS A 134 -13.39 5.65 -17.77
N ASN A 135 -12.90 5.14 -18.89
CA ASN A 135 -12.63 3.72 -19.07
C ASN A 135 -11.14 3.44 -19.34
N LEU A 136 -10.62 2.38 -18.74
CA LEU A 136 -9.29 1.86 -18.97
C LEU A 136 -9.39 0.44 -19.51
N ASN A 137 -8.96 0.22 -20.75
CA ASN A 137 -8.99 -1.07 -21.41
C ASN A 137 -7.59 -1.56 -21.68
N MET A 138 -7.30 -2.81 -21.37
CA MET A 138 -6.00 -3.43 -21.58
C MET A 138 -6.14 -4.79 -22.25
N LEU A 139 -5.31 -5.03 -23.27
CA LEU A 139 -5.16 -6.32 -23.94
C LEU A 139 -3.67 -6.62 -24.06
N ALA A 140 -3.23 -7.76 -23.52
CA ALA A 140 -1.83 -8.18 -23.54
C ALA A 140 -1.70 -9.72 -23.50
N ASN A 141 -0.49 -10.25 -23.66
CA ASN A 141 -0.23 -11.64 -23.34
C ASN A 141 -0.29 -11.85 -21.83
N SER A 142 0.48 -11.08 -21.06
CA SER A 142 0.32 -10.99 -19.60
C SER A 142 0.27 -9.54 -19.16
N VAL A 143 -0.35 -9.29 -18.00
CA VAL A 143 -0.39 -7.97 -17.36
C VAL A 143 0.25 -8.05 -15.98
N ASP A 144 1.34 -7.31 -15.79
CA ASP A 144 2.02 -7.18 -14.50
C ASP A 144 1.87 -5.77 -13.96
N ASN A 145 1.25 -5.63 -12.81
CA ASN A 145 1.06 -4.35 -12.14
C ASN A 145 1.77 -4.28 -10.78
N SER A 146 2.65 -3.31 -10.66
CA SER A 146 3.26 -2.89 -9.40
C SER A 146 3.07 -1.40 -9.12
N GLY A 147 2.26 -0.74 -9.94
CA GLY A 147 1.91 0.67 -9.86
C GLY A 147 0.42 0.90 -9.67
N LEU A 148 -0.09 2.02 -10.16
CA LEU A 148 -1.50 2.38 -10.12
C LEU A 148 -2.15 2.19 -11.49
N MET A 149 -3.24 1.44 -11.55
CA MET A 149 -4.19 1.39 -12.65
C MET A 149 -5.54 1.88 -12.14
N GLN A 150 -6.06 2.97 -12.68
CA GLN A 150 -7.29 3.59 -12.19
C GLN A 150 -8.23 3.99 -13.33
N ALA A 151 -9.49 3.61 -13.20
CA ALA A 151 -10.57 4.09 -14.05
C ALA A 151 -11.69 4.71 -13.21
N GLY A 152 -12.22 5.85 -13.65
CA GLY A 152 -13.37 6.46 -12.98
C GLY A 152 -14.65 5.66 -13.15
N ASN A 153 -14.79 4.93 -14.26
CA ASN A 153 -15.95 4.11 -14.57
C ASN A 153 -15.53 2.63 -14.66
N ARG A 154 -15.08 2.16 -15.79
CA ARG A 154 -14.82 0.75 -16.04
C ARG A 154 -13.35 0.48 -16.31
N LEU A 155 -12.82 -0.57 -15.68
CA LEU A 155 -11.48 -1.08 -15.90
C LEU A 155 -11.59 -2.53 -16.40
N ASP A 156 -11.21 -2.73 -17.67
CA ASP A 156 -11.22 -4.05 -18.31
C ASP A 156 -9.80 -4.49 -18.64
N MET A 157 -9.44 -5.68 -18.19
CA MET A 157 -8.17 -6.33 -18.49
C MET A 157 -8.44 -7.70 -19.12
N LEU A 158 -7.86 -7.93 -20.28
CA LEU A 158 -7.85 -9.21 -20.94
C LEU A 158 -6.40 -9.64 -21.19
N ALA A 159 -5.96 -10.67 -20.53
CA ALA A 159 -4.69 -11.33 -20.74
C ALA A 159 -4.88 -12.71 -21.37
N THR A 160 -4.03 -13.05 -22.33
CA THR A 160 -4.02 -14.41 -22.90
C THR A 160 -3.52 -15.41 -21.87
N ASP A 161 -2.46 -15.04 -21.10
CA ASP A 161 -1.87 -15.88 -20.07
C ASP A 161 -2.25 -15.35 -18.67
N ALA A 162 -1.50 -14.51 -18.03
CA ALA A 162 -1.66 -14.20 -16.62
C ALA A 162 -1.88 -12.71 -16.32
N ILE A 163 -2.53 -12.44 -15.19
CA ILE A 163 -2.63 -11.11 -14.60
C ILE A 163 -2.01 -11.16 -13.19
N SER A 164 -0.97 -10.37 -12.97
CA SER A 164 -0.27 -10.26 -11.69
C SER A 164 -0.38 -8.84 -11.14
N ASN A 165 -0.85 -8.71 -9.91
CA ASN A 165 -0.86 -7.47 -9.15
C ASN A 165 -0.03 -7.69 -7.88
N SER A 166 1.17 -7.11 -7.84
CA SER A 166 2.16 -7.40 -6.82
C SER A 166 2.88 -6.12 -6.35
N ARG A 167 3.72 -6.24 -5.34
CA ARG A 167 4.59 -5.14 -4.86
C ARG A 167 3.84 -3.84 -4.56
N GLY A 168 2.65 -3.95 -3.94
CA GLY A 168 1.82 -2.79 -3.62
C GLY A 168 1.00 -2.24 -4.79
N GLY A 169 0.88 -2.99 -5.88
CA GLY A 169 0.09 -2.60 -7.04
C GLY A 169 -1.37 -2.35 -6.70
N VAL A 170 -1.94 -1.28 -7.26
CA VAL A 170 -3.33 -0.88 -7.06
C VAL A 170 -4.07 -0.92 -8.38
N ILE A 171 -5.16 -1.66 -8.42
CA ILE A 171 -6.10 -1.71 -9.53
C ILE A 171 -7.44 -1.23 -9.01
N ALA A 172 -7.88 -0.05 -9.45
CA ALA A 172 -9.05 0.63 -8.90
C ALA A 172 -10.04 1.08 -9.99
N GLY A 173 -11.33 0.98 -9.72
CA GLY A 173 -12.37 1.42 -10.63
C GLY A 173 -13.77 1.36 -10.02
N ARG A 174 -14.79 1.88 -10.72
CA ARG A 174 -16.16 1.60 -10.31
C ARG A 174 -16.47 0.13 -10.55
N ASP A 175 -16.28 -0.32 -11.79
CA ASP A 175 -16.41 -1.71 -12.19
C ASP A 175 -15.07 -2.23 -12.69
N ILE A 176 -14.64 -3.36 -12.19
CA ILE A 176 -13.39 -4.02 -12.59
C ILE A 176 -13.73 -5.39 -13.17
N SER A 177 -13.22 -5.66 -14.36
CA SER A 177 -13.27 -6.96 -15.01
C SER A 177 -11.86 -7.36 -15.44
N ALA A 178 -11.31 -8.42 -14.86
CA ALA A 178 -10.03 -8.98 -15.20
C ALA A 178 -10.20 -10.44 -15.64
N THR A 179 -9.69 -10.74 -16.84
CA THR A 179 -9.76 -12.10 -17.41
C THR A 179 -8.38 -12.54 -17.86
N ALA A 180 -7.88 -13.63 -17.30
CA ALA A 180 -6.74 -14.40 -17.77
C ALA A 180 -7.23 -15.66 -18.47
N ILE A 181 -7.06 -15.76 -19.80
CA ILE A 181 -7.72 -16.82 -20.59
C ILE A 181 -7.16 -18.20 -20.24
N THR A 182 -5.83 -18.33 -20.18
CA THR A 182 -5.17 -19.64 -19.98
C THR A 182 -4.42 -19.76 -18.67
N GLY A 183 -4.13 -18.65 -18.00
CA GLY A 183 -3.28 -18.60 -16.83
C GLY A 183 -4.01 -18.18 -15.56
N ASP A 184 -3.24 -17.54 -14.70
CA ASP A 184 -3.64 -17.22 -13.33
C ASP A 184 -3.96 -15.72 -13.17
N ILE A 185 -4.76 -15.42 -12.16
CA ILE A 185 -4.87 -14.07 -11.61
C ILE A 185 -4.26 -14.07 -10.21
N LEU A 186 -3.15 -13.34 -10.05
CA LEU A 186 -2.41 -13.25 -8.81
C LEU A 186 -2.55 -11.84 -8.22
N ASN A 187 -2.99 -11.76 -6.97
CA ASN A 187 -2.98 -10.53 -6.20
C ASN A 187 -2.21 -10.80 -4.91
N GLU A 188 -0.95 -10.44 -4.89
CA GLU A 188 -0.08 -10.90 -3.83
C GLU A 188 0.79 -9.79 -3.25
N ARG A 189 1.07 -9.95 -2.00
CA ARG A 189 2.07 -9.18 -1.28
C ARG A 189 3.43 -9.85 -1.47
N THR A 190 4.40 -9.11 -1.96
CA THR A 190 5.73 -9.65 -2.22
C THR A 190 6.56 -9.62 -0.94
N VAL A 191 7.25 -10.73 -0.67
CA VAL A 191 8.26 -10.82 0.39
C VAL A 191 9.64 -10.83 -0.24
N THR A 192 10.52 -9.98 0.25
CA THR A 192 11.94 -9.98 -0.12
C THR A 192 12.74 -10.49 1.07
N THR A 193 13.33 -11.65 0.93
CA THR A 193 14.18 -12.24 1.96
C THR A 193 15.61 -11.70 1.83
N PHE A 194 16.14 -11.17 2.91
CA PHE A 194 17.54 -10.80 3.05
C PHE A 194 18.23 -11.84 3.95
N GLU A 195 19.20 -12.55 3.39
CA GLU A 195 20.03 -13.46 4.14
C GLU A 195 21.43 -12.87 4.24
N ARG A 196 22.02 -12.96 5.42
CA ARG A 196 23.40 -12.54 5.66
C ARG A 196 24.08 -13.53 6.57
N ASP A 197 25.09 -14.18 6.02
CA ASP A 197 25.94 -15.11 6.73
C ASP A 197 27.26 -14.41 7.08
N GLY A 198 27.70 -14.56 8.33
CA GLY A 198 28.98 -14.06 8.81
C GLY A 198 29.65 -15.09 9.70
N ASP A 199 30.88 -14.79 10.12
CA ASP A 199 31.62 -15.70 11.02
C ASP A 199 30.92 -15.75 12.39
N GLY A 200 30.19 -16.85 12.61
CA GLY A 200 29.45 -17.12 13.84
C GLY A 200 28.06 -16.51 13.93
N TYR A 201 27.48 -16.03 12.84
CA TYR A 201 26.06 -15.60 12.82
C TYR A 201 25.42 -15.89 11.47
N GLN A 202 24.11 -16.17 11.53
CA GLN A 202 23.22 -16.20 10.37
C GLN A 202 22.03 -15.28 10.67
N LEU A 203 21.74 -14.39 9.74
CA LEU A 203 20.60 -13.48 9.81
C LEU A 203 19.72 -13.74 8.60
N ARG A 204 18.46 -14.00 8.85
CA ARG A 204 17.39 -13.95 7.83
C ARG A 204 16.37 -12.90 8.25
N ASN A 205 16.09 -12.02 7.34
CA ASN A 205 15.10 -10.98 7.55
C ASN A 205 14.19 -10.91 6.32
N ASP A 206 12.90 -11.14 6.51
CA ASP A 206 11.89 -11.02 5.49
C ASP A 206 11.32 -9.59 5.51
N VAL A 207 11.47 -8.87 4.41
CA VAL A 207 10.85 -7.56 4.21
C VAL A 207 9.62 -7.73 3.35
N VAL A 208 8.46 -7.48 3.93
CA VAL A 208 7.18 -7.57 3.25
C VAL A 208 6.86 -6.24 2.57
N CYS A 209 6.61 -6.28 1.28
CA CYS A 209 6.18 -5.12 0.51
C CYS A 209 4.74 -4.72 0.84
N ASP A 210 4.32 -3.57 0.33
CA ASP A 210 2.97 -3.06 0.52
C ASP A 210 1.90 -4.02 -0.02
N THR A 211 0.72 -3.91 0.57
CA THR A 211 -0.45 -4.72 0.20
C THR A 211 -0.93 -4.35 -1.20
N SER A 212 -0.90 -5.31 -2.11
CA SER A 212 -1.53 -5.17 -3.42
C SER A 212 -3.04 -5.24 -3.31
N ARG A 213 -3.79 -4.57 -4.20
CA ARG A 213 -5.24 -4.54 -4.06
C ARG A 213 -5.98 -4.34 -5.37
N PHE A 214 -7.14 -5.01 -5.47
CA PHE A 214 -8.21 -4.68 -6.39
C PHE A 214 -9.30 -3.96 -5.60
N GLU A 215 -9.68 -2.76 -6.01
CA GLU A 215 -10.68 -1.94 -5.34
C GLU A 215 -11.76 -1.49 -6.33
N ALA A 216 -12.87 -2.23 -6.37
CA ALA A 216 -14.05 -1.84 -7.10
C ALA A 216 -15.03 -1.11 -6.17
N THR A 217 -15.53 0.06 -6.56
CA THR A 217 -16.57 0.73 -5.78
C THR A 217 -17.95 0.13 -6.00
N ASP A 218 -18.14 -0.65 -7.07
CA ASP A 218 -19.36 -1.42 -7.35
C ASP A 218 -19.00 -2.89 -7.64
N THR A 219 -18.67 -3.26 -8.86
CA THR A 219 -18.53 -4.66 -9.26
C THR A 219 -17.08 -5.09 -9.49
N LEU A 220 -16.68 -6.21 -8.89
CA LEU A 220 -15.40 -6.89 -9.13
C LEU A 220 -15.64 -8.25 -9.78
N LYS A 221 -15.09 -8.47 -10.98
CA LYS A 221 -15.12 -9.74 -11.69
C LYS A 221 -13.71 -10.20 -12.03
N LEU A 222 -13.31 -11.35 -11.51
CA LEU A 222 -12.04 -11.99 -11.80
C LEU A 222 -12.31 -13.36 -12.42
N ASN A 223 -11.79 -13.61 -13.63
CA ASN A 223 -11.93 -14.88 -14.33
C ASN A 223 -10.55 -15.39 -14.73
N ALA A 224 -10.14 -16.54 -14.24
CA ALA A 224 -8.88 -17.18 -14.56
C ALA A 224 -9.08 -18.53 -15.21
N GLY A 225 -8.32 -18.82 -16.25
CA GLY A 225 -8.28 -20.16 -16.86
C GLY A 225 -7.70 -21.22 -15.95
N ARG A 226 -6.83 -20.81 -15.01
CA ARG A 226 -6.29 -21.69 -13.96
C ARG A 226 -6.70 -21.21 -12.58
N ASP A 227 -5.85 -20.49 -11.88
CA ASP A 227 -6.06 -20.16 -10.47
C ASP A 227 -6.30 -18.67 -10.25
N ILE A 228 -7.05 -18.35 -9.22
CA ILE A 228 -7.11 -17.02 -8.63
C ILE A 228 -6.49 -17.10 -7.24
N ALA A 229 -5.39 -16.38 -7.02
CA ALA A 229 -4.75 -16.33 -5.72
C ALA A 229 -4.70 -14.89 -5.18
N SER A 230 -5.19 -14.70 -3.95
CA SER A 230 -5.03 -13.46 -3.19
C SER A 230 -4.31 -13.77 -1.89
N ILE A 231 -3.02 -13.36 -1.81
CA ILE A 231 -2.13 -13.73 -0.71
C ILE A 231 -1.62 -12.47 -0.02
N GLY A 232 -1.99 -12.28 1.24
CA GLY A 232 -1.64 -11.09 2.02
C GLY A 232 -2.10 -9.77 1.40
N SER A 233 -3.12 -9.82 0.55
CA SER A 233 -3.58 -8.75 -0.34
C SER A 233 -5.08 -8.54 -0.23
N ALA A 234 -5.60 -7.44 -0.78
CA ALA A 234 -7.01 -7.11 -0.64
C ALA A 234 -7.77 -7.23 -1.97
N LEU A 235 -8.97 -7.81 -1.90
CA LEU A 235 -9.99 -7.78 -2.94
C LEU A 235 -11.22 -7.08 -2.35
N LYS A 236 -11.59 -5.91 -2.88
CA LYS A 236 -12.71 -5.13 -2.37
C LYS A 236 -13.72 -4.86 -3.48
N ALA A 237 -14.99 -5.06 -3.16
CA ALA A 237 -16.12 -4.67 -3.99
C ALA A 237 -17.18 -4.00 -3.11
N GLY A 238 -17.63 -2.81 -3.49
CA GLY A 238 -18.72 -2.14 -2.78
C GLY A 238 -20.10 -2.74 -3.11
N GLY A 239 -20.21 -3.43 -4.25
CA GLY A 239 -21.40 -4.19 -4.70
C GLY A 239 -21.08 -5.68 -4.79
N ASN A 240 -21.11 -6.24 -6.00
CA ASN A 240 -20.93 -7.66 -6.22
C ASN A 240 -19.46 -8.04 -6.50
N ALA A 241 -18.99 -9.13 -5.89
CA ALA A 241 -17.74 -9.77 -6.23
C ALA A 241 -17.97 -11.14 -6.85
N SER A 242 -17.29 -11.45 -7.96
CA SER A 242 -17.34 -12.74 -8.63
C SER A 242 -15.92 -13.19 -8.98
N LEU A 243 -15.50 -14.30 -8.43
CA LEU A 243 -14.23 -14.96 -8.71
C LEU A 243 -14.53 -16.31 -9.34
N VAL A 244 -14.05 -16.52 -10.56
CA VAL A 244 -14.23 -17.77 -11.30
C VAL A 244 -12.86 -18.26 -11.74
N ALA A 245 -12.44 -19.41 -11.27
CA ALA A 245 -11.20 -20.06 -11.62
C ALA A 245 -11.47 -21.41 -12.30
N GLY A 246 -10.63 -21.77 -13.27
CA GLY A 246 -10.69 -23.08 -13.90
C GLY A 246 -10.17 -24.20 -12.98
N ARG A 247 -9.38 -23.87 -11.94
CA ARG A 247 -8.87 -24.81 -10.93
C ARG A 247 -9.20 -24.31 -9.53
N ASP A 248 -8.34 -23.49 -8.93
CA ASP A 248 -8.44 -23.15 -7.52
C ASP A 248 -8.63 -21.65 -7.28
N VAL A 249 -9.39 -21.32 -6.24
CA VAL A 249 -9.44 -19.97 -5.66
C VAL A 249 -8.75 -20.04 -4.30
N VAL A 250 -7.58 -19.41 -4.18
CA VAL A 250 -6.75 -19.40 -2.99
C VAL A 250 -6.79 -18.02 -2.33
N ILE A 251 -7.20 -18.00 -1.08
CA ILE A 251 -7.25 -16.79 -0.26
C ILE A 251 -6.44 -17.07 1.00
N ALA A 252 -5.29 -16.41 1.15
CA ALA A 252 -4.36 -16.70 2.22
C ALA A 252 -3.72 -15.42 2.79
N SER A 253 -3.30 -15.51 4.04
CA SER A 253 -2.43 -14.49 4.65
C SER A 253 -0.98 -14.71 4.24
N GLN A 254 -0.20 -13.62 4.17
CA GLN A 254 1.24 -13.66 4.02
C GLN A 254 1.89 -13.75 5.40
N THR A 255 2.87 -14.64 5.55
CA THR A 255 3.69 -14.76 6.77
C THR A 255 5.05 -14.11 6.56
N GLU A 256 5.55 -13.45 7.58
CA GLU A 256 6.93 -12.97 7.71
C GLU A 256 7.70 -13.91 8.62
N GLU A 257 8.95 -14.20 8.31
CA GLU A 257 9.85 -14.95 9.16
C GLU A 257 11.15 -14.18 9.34
N ASP A 258 11.44 -13.83 10.59
CA ASP A 258 12.74 -13.27 10.99
C ASP A 258 13.44 -14.28 11.89
N SER A 259 14.65 -14.69 11.52
CA SER A 259 15.47 -15.57 12.34
C SER A 259 16.88 -15.02 12.49
N TYR A 260 17.42 -15.16 13.67
CA TYR A 260 18.78 -14.76 14.01
C TYR A 260 19.46 -15.89 14.76
N ASP A 261 20.53 -16.42 14.18
CA ASP A 261 21.38 -17.44 14.77
C ASP A 261 22.75 -16.84 15.09
N TYR A 262 23.21 -16.97 16.34
CA TYR A 262 24.49 -16.44 16.80
C TYR A 262 25.30 -17.50 17.53
N GLN A 263 26.55 -17.72 17.11
CA GLN A 263 27.51 -18.57 17.78
C GLN A 263 28.66 -17.72 18.34
N ARG A 264 28.86 -17.76 19.65
CA ARG A 264 29.96 -17.07 20.31
C ARG A 264 31.02 -18.06 20.73
N ARG A 265 32.25 -17.93 20.21
CA ARG A 265 33.42 -18.64 20.73
C ARG A 265 34.00 -17.89 21.92
N ARG A 266 34.11 -18.54 23.09
CA ARG A 266 34.86 -18.03 24.23
C ARG A 266 36.21 -18.73 24.30
N SER A 267 37.26 -18.06 24.78
CA SER A 267 38.64 -18.56 24.88
C SER A 267 38.88 -19.70 25.87
N SER A 268 37.86 -20.15 26.61
CA SER A 268 37.94 -21.23 27.61
C SER A 268 37.01 -22.40 27.37
N GLY A 269 36.48 -22.58 26.15
CA GLY A 269 35.59 -23.68 25.79
C GLY A 269 34.57 -23.22 24.75
N THR A 270 34.09 -24.17 23.96
CA THR A 270 33.04 -23.92 22.97
C THR A 270 31.70 -23.88 23.69
N GLU A 271 31.18 -22.71 23.96
CA GLU A 271 29.80 -22.52 24.41
C GLU A 271 28.96 -22.16 23.18
N GLN A 272 28.10 -23.07 22.79
CA GLN A 272 27.19 -22.88 21.67
C GLN A 272 25.86 -22.41 22.27
N THR A 273 25.60 -21.10 22.18
CA THR A 273 24.28 -20.57 22.50
C THR A 273 23.56 -20.33 21.18
N ILE A 274 22.58 -21.16 20.88
CA ILE A 274 21.67 -20.97 19.77
C ILE A 274 20.46 -20.18 20.33
N GLU A 275 20.42 -18.90 20.11
CA GLU A 275 19.19 -18.11 20.34
C GLU A 275 18.46 -17.99 19.01
N GLN A 276 17.42 -18.79 18.84
CA GLN A 276 16.46 -18.64 17.76
C GLN A 276 15.34 -17.70 18.22
N HIS A 277 15.33 -16.51 17.71
CA HIS A 277 14.16 -15.63 17.80
C HIS A 277 13.44 -15.68 16.45
N ALA A 278 12.46 -16.56 16.34
CA ALA A 278 11.52 -16.56 15.22
C ALA A 278 10.33 -15.67 15.60
N PHE A 279 10.17 -14.54 14.93
CA PHE A 279 8.95 -13.75 14.98
C PHE A 279 8.13 -14.07 13.73
N GLN A 280 7.01 -14.76 13.92
CA GLN A 280 5.98 -14.86 12.90
C GLN A 280 5.02 -13.69 13.07
N SER A 281 5.09 -12.69 12.21
CA SER A 281 4.03 -11.71 12.09
C SER A 281 3.10 -12.12 10.96
N THR A 282 1.84 -12.37 11.27
CA THR A 282 0.80 -12.59 10.26
C THR A 282 0.36 -11.24 9.77
N ALA A 283 0.80 -10.85 8.57
CA ALA A 283 0.33 -9.63 7.94
C ALA A 283 -1.14 -9.80 7.51
N GLN A 284 -1.98 -8.94 8.05
CA GLN A 284 -3.42 -9.09 8.09
C GLN A 284 -4.17 -8.66 6.85
N HIS A 285 -5.24 -9.29 6.68
CA HIS A 285 -6.60 -8.84 6.37
C HIS A 285 -7.00 -8.95 4.91
N LEU A 286 -7.78 -9.99 4.65
CA LEU A 286 -8.58 -10.11 3.45
C LEU A 286 -9.97 -9.56 3.76
N ASP A 287 -10.31 -8.41 3.19
CA ASP A 287 -11.69 -7.91 3.16
C ASP A 287 -12.35 -8.31 1.84
N ILE A 288 -13.14 -9.37 1.86
CA ILE A 288 -14.12 -9.62 0.82
C ILE A 288 -15.44 -9.02 1.30
N LEU A 289 -15.67 -7.77 0.95
CA LEU A 289 -16.94 -7.09 1.20
C LEU A 289 -17.82 -7.23 -0.05
N GLY A 290 -18.59 -8.30 -0.11
CA GLY A 290 -19.67 -8.46 -1.09
C GLY A 290 -21.01 -8.33 -0.39
N ARG A 291 -21.98 -7.61 -0.96
CA ARG A 291 -23.38 -7.72 -0.54
C ARG A 291 -23.93 -9.04 -1.02
N THR A 292 -24.49 -9.82 -0.10
CA THR A 292 -25.36 -10.95 -0.48
C THR A 292 -26.55 -10.41 -1.27
N PRO A 293 -26.92 -11.01 -2.41
CA PRO A 293 -28.15 -10.64 -3.09
C PRO A 293 -29.33 -10.95 -2.18
N SER A 294 -30.18 -9.93 -2.01
CA SER A 294 -31.50 -10.05 -1.37
C SER A 294 -32.47 -10.81 -2.25
#